data_13a912dfa019cf80c794268cca7ebce6
#
_entry.id   13a912dfa019cf80c794268cca7ebce6
#
_cell.length_a   1.000
_cell.length_b   1.000
_cell.length_c   1.000
_cell.angle_alpha   90.00
_cell.angle_beta   90.00
_cell.angle_gamma   90.00
#
_symmetry.space_group_name_H-M   'P 1'
#
loop_
_entity.id
_entity.type
_entity.pdbx_description
1 polymer ?
#
loop_
_entity_poly.entity_id
_entity_poly.type
_entity_poly.pdbx_seq_one_letter_code
_entity_poly.pdbx_strand_id
1 'polypeptide(L)'
;AGTLANGNLDFSQASSAFRNVRSTFAVSSGKWYWEGTVGAIGGAAYIGLGTSAASLTVNLGASNTFAYVNDGNKQSNNTAGVSYGASYTTGDVIGVAFDADNGTLTFYKNGSTQGQAYSGLTSGPYFFMVTGYGGTTWNANFGARAFAHPLAGFNSLCTSNLPEPSIPVP
;
A
#
# COMPACT_ATOMS: atom_id res chain seq x y z
N ALA A 1 -13.45 4.96 14.90
CA ALA A 1 -12.50 5.59 13.98
C ALA A 1 -11.22 4.78 13.98
N GLY A 2 -10.48 4.75 12.86
CA GLY A 2 -9.14 4.18 12.84
C GLY A 2 -8.18 5.04 13.67
N THR A 3 -7.19 4.42 14.29
CA THR A 3 -6.16 5.10 15.08
C THR A 3 -4.79 4.94 14.43
N LEU A 4 -3.95 5.97 14.57
CA LEU A 4 -2.55 5.97 14.15
C LEU A 4 -1.65 6.11 15.37
N ALA A 5 -0.49 5.43 15.35
CA ALA A 5 0.51 5.47 16.41
C ALA A 5 1.92 5.39 15.80
N ASN A 6 2.95 5.53 16.64
CA ASN A 6 4.36 5.38 16.27
C ASN A 6 4.75 6.21 15.04
N GLY A 7 4.50 7.53 15.09
CA GLY A 7 4.79 8.42 13.97
C GLY A 7 3.90 8.19 12.75
N ASN A 8 2.67 7.72 12.97
CA ASN A 8 1.68 7.37 11.94
C ASN A 8 2.07 6.15 11.07
N LEU A 9 2.96 5.30 11.56
CA LEU A 9 3.36 4.07 10.88
C LEU A 9 2.52 2.85 11.31
N ASP A 10 1.91 2.90 12.48
CA ASP A 10 0.98 1.87 12.95
C ASP A 10 -0.45 2.33 12.74
N PHE A 11 -1.24 1.47 12.12
CA PHE A 11 -2.67 1.68 11.89
C PHE A 11 -3.49 0.58 12.56
N SER A 12 -4.55 0.97 13.25
CA SER A 12 -5.51 0.06 13.88
C SER A 12 -6.94 0.47 13.56
N GLN A 13 -7.77 -0.49 13.15
CA GLN A 13 -9.19 -0.31 12.90
C GLN A 13 -10.00 -1.31 13.71
N ALA A 14 -10.49 -0.89 14.87
CA ALA A 14 -11.21 -1.76 15.81
C ALA A 14 -12.67 -2.02 15.43
N SER A 15 -13.33 -1.06 14.78
CA SER A 15 -14.77 -1.18 14.48
C SER A 15 -15.04 -1.93 13.16
N SER A 16 -16.25 -2.51 13.06
CA SER A 16 -16.74 -3.16 11.84
C SER A 16 -17.15 -2.13 10.78
N ALA A 17 -16.20 -1.28 10.41
CA ALA A 17 -16.32 -0.30 9.33
C ALA A 17 -14.97 -0.20 8.61
N PHE A 18 -14.97 -0.19 7.31
CA PHE A 18 -13.73 0.03 6.53
C PHE A 18 -13.16 1.42 6.80
N ARG A 19 -11.85 1.47 6.99
CA ARG A 19 -11.07 2.70 7.03
C ARG A 19 -9.76 2.49 6.29
N ASN A 20 -9.43 3.48 5.47
CA ASN A 20 -8.17 3.56 4.75
C ASN A 20 -7.26 4.57 5.39
N VAL A 21 -5.97 4.27 5.39
CA VAL A 21 -4.90 5.24 5.61
C VAL A 21 -4.06 5.30 4.35
N ARG A 22 -3.57 6.48 4.02
CA ARG A 22 -2.67 6.69 2.89
C ARG A 22 -1.40 7.39 3.34
N SER A 23 -0.30 7.16 2.61
CA SER A 23 0.95 7.89 2.79
C SER A 23 0.76 9.40 2.64
N THR A 24 1.62 10.19 3.26
CA THR A 24 1.63 11.66 3.11
C THR A 24 2.13 12.06 1.71
N PHE A 25 3.06 11.28 1.15
CA PHE A 25 3.61 11.50 -0.17
C PHE A 25 2.95 10.61 -1.21
N ALA A 26 2.80 11.15 -2.43
CA ALA A 26 2.39 10.41 -3.61
C ALA A 26 3.51 10.44 -4.65
N VAL A 27 3.53 9.43 -5.50
CA VAL A 27 4.54 9.29 -6.56
C VAL A 27 3.89 9.21 -7.93
N SER A 28 4.54 9.81 -8.94
CA SER A 28 4.08 9.81 -10.35
C SER A 28 5.17 9.36 -11.32
N SER A 29 6.39 9.13 -10.84
CA SER A 29 7.53 8.64 -11.62
C SER A 29 8.49 7.87 -10.74
N GLY A 30 9.40 7.09 -11.32
CA GLY A 30 10.38 6.27 -10.60
C GLY A 30 9.82 4.93 -10.11
N LYS A 31 10.69 4.17 -9.44
CA LYS A 31 10.38 2.84 -8.90
C LYS A 31 10.42 2.88 -7.39
N TRP A 32 9.32 2.53 -6.75
CA TRP A 32 9.10 2.70 -5.32
C TRP A 32 8.68 1.40 -4.65
N TYR A 33 9.23 1.17 -3.46
CA TYR A 33 8.94 -0.01 -2.65
C TYR A 33 8.66 0.38 -1.20
N TRP A 34 7.69 -0.27 -0.59
CA TRP A 34 7.42 -0.20 0.84
C TRP A 34 6.87 -1.53 1.35
N GLU A 35 6.89 -1.72 2.65
CA GLU A 35 6.39 -2.93 3.30
C GLU A 35 5.26 -2.59 4.28
N GLY A 36 4.21 -3.42 4.28
CA GLY A 36 3.20 -3.45 5.32
C GLY A 36 3.26 -4.79 6.05
N THR A 37 3.53 -4.77 7.36
CA THR A 37 3.41 -5.96 8.21
C THR A 37 2.01 -6.04 8.76
N VAL A 38 1.38 -7.18 8.63
CA VAL A 38 0.05 -7.46 9.19
C VAL A 38 0.19 -7.73 10.69
N GLY A 39 -0.29 -6.83 11.54
CA GLY A 39 -0.29 -7.01 12.98
C GLY A 39 -1.42 -7.94 13.45
N ALA A 40 -2.60 -7.75 12.91
CA ALA A 40 -3.78 -8.60 13.13
C ALA A 40 -4.76 -8.48 11.97
N ILE A 41 -5.57 -9.52 11.74
CA ILE A 41 -6.72 -9.49 10.82
C ILE A 41 -7.97 -9.89 11.61
N GLY A 42 -8.82 -8.90 11.91
CA GLY A 42 -10.08 -9.14 12.61
C GLY A 42 -11.23 -9.45 11.63
N GLY A 43 -11.23 -8.85 10.47
CA GLY A 43 -12.23 -9.10 9.42
C GLY A 43 -11.64 -9.04 8.03
N ALA A 44 -11.10 -7.91 7.61
CA ALA A 44 -10.50 -7.77 6.28
C ALA A 44 -9.28 -6.84 6.31
N ALA A 45 -8.29 -7.17 5.50
CA ALA A 45 -7.05 -6.42 5.34
C ALA A 45 -6.74 -6.24 3.85
N TYR A 46 -6.50 -5.01 3.43
CA TYR A 46 -6.14 -4.65 2.05
C TYR A 46 -4.89 -3.78 2.08
N ILE A 47 -4.03 -3.96 1.08
CA ILE A 47 -2.83 -3.17 0.89
C ILE A 47 -2.67 -2.82 -0.58
N GLY A 48 -2.22 -1.61 -0.91
CA GLY A 48 -2.04 -1.22 -2.30
C GLY A 48 -1.86 0.26 -2.54
N LEU A 49 -2.46 0.75 -3.61
CA LEU A 49 -2.36 2.14 -4.07
C LEU A 49 -3.74 2.77 -4.22
N GLY A 50 -3.77 4.09 -4.15
CA GLY A 50 -4.92 4.90 -4.55
C GLY A 50 -4.53 6.31 -4.95
N THR A 51 -5.41 6.97 -5.70
CA THR A 51 -5.24 8.39 -6.06
C THR A 51 -5.72 9.30 -4.92
N SER A 52 -5.55 10.61 -5.07
CA SER A 52 -6.10 11.60 -4.11
C SER A 52 -7.63 11.54 -3.99
N ALA A 53 -8.33 11.04 -5.01
CA ALA A 53 -9.77 10.87 -5.04
C ALA A 53 -10.27 9.58 -4.36
N ALA A 54 -9.35 8.70 -3.90
CA ALA A 54 -9.72 7.49 -3.20
C ALA A 54 -10.43 7.80 -1.86
N SER A 55 -11.58 7.15 -1.62
CA SER A 55 -12.30 7.30 -0.36
C SER A 55 -11.52 6.69 0.81
N LEU A 56 -11.58 7.32 1.98
CA LEU A 56 -10.98 6.81 3.21
C LEU A 56 -11.96 6.01 4.09
N THR A 57 -13.20 5.82 3.63
CA THR A 57 -14.28 5.21 4.42
C THR A 57 -14.91 3.96 3.81
N VAL A 58 -14.34 3.47 2.71
CA VAL A 58 -14.72 2.21 2.05
C VAL A 58 -13.48 1.32 1.92
N ASN A 59 -13.61 0.07 1.48
CA ASN A 59 -12.48 -0.81 1.27
C ASN A 59 -11.54 -0.31 0.15
N LEU A 60 -10.30 -0.74 0.20
CA LEU A 60 -9.28 -0.48 -0.83
C LEU A 60 -9.49 -1.45 -2.02
N GLY A 61 -10.55 -1.33 -2.71
CA GLY A 61 -11.00 -2.07 -3.90
C GLY A 61 -12.06 -1.25 -4.59
N ALA A 62 -12.45 -0.15 -3.94
CA ALA A 62 -13.39 0.84 -4.46
C ALA A 62 -12.76 1.71 -5.57
N SER A 63 -13.50 2.70 -6.04
CA SER A 63 -13.03 3.63 -7.09
C SER A 63 -11.69 4.27 -6.74
N ASN A 64 -10.84 4.41 -7.74
CA ASN A 64 -9.53 5.05 -7.64
C ASN A 64 -8.51 4.31 -6.74
N THR A 65 -8.68 3.00 -6.52
CA THR A 65 -7.80 2.17 -5.71
C THR A 65 -7.45 0.84 -6.39
N PHE A 66 -6.29 0.26 -6.01
CA PHE A 66 -5.73 -0.97 -6.56
C PHE A 66 -5.14 -1.78 -5.40
N ALA A 67 -5.76 -2.88 -5.05
CA ALA A 67 -5.46 -3.60 -3.83
C ALA A 67 -5.11 -5.08 -4.02
N TYR A 68 -4.32 -5.58 -3.09
CA TYR A 68 -4.17 -7.00 -2.75
C TYR A 68 -4.89 -7.24 -1.42
N VAL A 69 -5.70 -8.28 -1.37
CA VAL A 69 -6.60 -8.61 -0.26
C VAL A 69 -6.07 -9.82 0.50
N ASN A 70 -6.33 -9.91 1.79
CA ASN A 70 -5.84 -11.00 2.63
C ASN A 70 -6.34 -12.40 2.22
N ASP A 71 -7.40 -12.50 1.45
CA ASP A 71 -7.92 -13.78 0.90
C ASP A 71 -7.17 -14.26 -0.36
N GLY A 72 -6.18 -13.51 -0.84
CA GLY A 72 -5.41 -13.82 -2.05
C GLY A 72 -5.93 -13.18 -3.33
N ASN A 73 -7.02 -12.43 -3.25
CA ASN A 73 -7.57 -11.73 -4.41
C ASN A 73 -6.89 -10.37 -4.63
N LYS A 74 -6.99 -9.85 -5.85
CA LYS A 74 -6.81 -8.43 -6.16
C LYS A 74 -8.16 -7.79 -6.45
N GLN A 75 -8.31 -6.51 -6.08
CA GLN A 75 -9.54 -5.77 -6.27
C GLN A 75 -9.26 -4.30 -6.61
N SER A 76 -10.00 -3.72 -7.55
CA SER A 76 -9.85 -2.33 -7.96
C SER A 76 -11.14 -1.77 -8.54
N ASN A 77 -11.35 -0.47 -8.43
CA ASN A 77 -12.40 0.27 -9.13
C ASN A 77 -13.79 -0.34 -9.03
N ASN A 78 -14.18 -0.81 -7.82
CA ASN A 78 -15.46 -1.47 -7.53
C ASN A 78 -15.71 -2.78 -8.30
N THR A 79 -14.67 -3.41 -8.81
CA THR A 79 -14.80 -4.75 -9.41
C THR A 79 -14.88 -5.82 -8.33
N ALA A 80 -15.43 -6.97 -8.66
CA ALA A 80 -15.32 -8.14 -7.80
C ALA A 80 -13.86 -8.56 -7.65
N GLY A 81 -13.54 -9.21 -6.52
CA GLY A 81 -12.20 -9.76 -6.30
C GLY A 81 -11.85 -10.81 -7.35
N VAL A 82 -10.63 -10.75 -7.86
CA VAL A 82 -10.09 -11.70 -8.84
C VAL A 82 -8.91 -12.42 -8.19
N SER A 83 -8.87 -13.75 -8.30
CA SER A 83 -7.75 -14.55 -7.78
C SER A 83 -6.42 -14.04 -8.33
N TYR A 84 -5.44 -13.84 -7.43
CA TYR A 84 -4.17 -13.21 -7.80
C TYR A 84 -2.96 -13.89 -7.18
N GLY A 85 -2.89 -13.94 -5.86
CA GLY A 85 -1.73 -14.44 -5.12
C GLY A 85 -2.12 -15.33 -3.95
N ALA A 86 -1.15 -15.65 -3.10
CA ALA A 86 -1.40 -16.42 -1.89
C ALA A 86 -2.18 -15.58 -0.86
N SER A 87 -3.08 -16.18 -0.09
CA SER A 87 -3.68 -15.53 1.07
C SER A 87 -2.60 -15.14 2.09
N TYR A 88 -2.84 -14.06 2.83
CA TYR A 88 -1.92 -13.63 3.88
C TYR A 88 -2.64 -13.41 5.22
N THR A 89 -1.91 -13.50 6.31
CA THR A 89 -2.42 -13.46 7.68
C THR A 89 -1.51 -12.66 8.62
N THR A 90 -1.86 -12.63 9.89
CA THR A 90 -1.07 -12.00 10.97
C THR A 90 0.39 -12.45 10.93
N GLY A 91 1.30 -11.50 11.00
CA GLY A 91 2.75 -11.69 10.92
C GLY A 91 3.33 -11.66 9.52
N ASP A 92 2.53 -11.81 8.47
CA ASP A 92 3.03 -11.72 7.09
C ASP A 92 3.45 -10.29 6.75
N VAL A 93 4.54 -10.18 6.00
CA VAL A 93 5.05 -8.92 5.43
C VAL A 93 4.67 -8.86 3.97
N ILE A 94 3.92 -7.82 3.60
CA ILE A 94 3.51 -7.58 2.23
C ILE A 94 4.32 -6.43 1.65
N GLY A 95 5.17 -6.75 0.66
CA GLY A 95 5.90 -5.77 -0.13
C GLY A 95 5.04 -5.24 -1.26
N VAL A 96 5.07 -3.93 -1.46
CA VAL A 96 4.37 -3.23 -2.54
C VAL A 96 5.39 -2.54 -3.43
N ALA A 97 5.56 -3.04 -4.64
CA ALA A 97 6.48 -2.53 -5.64
C ALA A 97 5.71 -1.81 -6.75
N PHE A 98 5.87 -0.51 -6.85
CA PHE A 98 5.24 0.32 -7.87
C PHE A 98 6.29 0.93 -8.80
N ASP A 99 6.28 0.51 -10.06
CA ASP A 99 7.04 1.14 -11.13
C ASP A 99 6.13 2.18 -11.79
N ALA A 100 6.25 3.43 -11.37
CA ALA A 100 5.41 4.52 -11.86
C ALA A 100 5.78 4.92 -13.29
N ASP A 101 7.00 4.66 -13.75
CA ASP A 101 7.44 4.95 -15.12
C ASP A 101 6.75 4.02 -16.13
N ASN A 102 6.57 2.75 -15.78
CA ASN A 102 5.87 1.75 -16.59
C ASN A 102 4.40 1.56 -16.18
N GLY A 103 3.96 2.19 -15.09
CA GLY A 103 2.61 2.07 -14.57
C GLY A 103 2.25 0.66 -14.11
N THR A 104 3.19 -0.08 -13.49
CA THR A 104 2.97 -1.46 -13.05
C THR A 104 3.06 -1.60 -11.54
N LEU A 105 2.14 -2.40 -10.97
CA LEU A 105 2.09 -2.70 -9.54
C LEU A 105 2.23 -4.21 -9.31
N THR A 106 3.21 -4.58 -8.49
CA THR A 106 3.51 -5.96 -8.10
C THR A 106 3.51 -6.07 -6.59
N PHE A 107 2.91 -7.14 -6.06
CA PHE A 107 2.97 -7.45 -4.64
C PHE A 107 3.91 -8.62 -4.35
N TYR A 108 4.46 -8.60 -3.15
CA TYR A 108 5.33 -9.64 -2.59
C TYR A 108 4.77 -10.10 -1.26
N LYS A 109 4.78 -11.38 -0.99
CA LYS A 109 4.47 -11.94 0.33
C LYS A 109 5.73 -12.55 0.91
N ASN A 110 6.20 -12.03 2.06
CA ASN A 110 7.41 -12.52 2.74
C ASN A 110 8.60 -12.64 1.77
N GLY A 111 8.80 -11.62 0.92
CA GLY A 111 9.86 -11.56 -0.10
C GLY A 111 9.57 -12.34 -1.39
N SER A 112 8.55 -13.18 -1.43
CA SER A 112 8.18 -13.96 -2.64
C SER A 112 7.21 -13.17 -3.50
N THR A 113 7.55 -12.99 -4.79
CA THR A 113 6.68 -12.27 -5.73
C THR A 113 5.36 -13.00 -5.95
N GLN A 114 4.27 -12.23 -6.00
CA GLN A 114 2.94 -12.74 -6.38
C GLN A 114 2.62 -12.48 -7.86
N GLY A 115 3.61 -11.95 -8.62
CA GLY A 115 3.43 -11.53 -10.00
C GLY A 115 2.86 -10.11 -10.13
N GLN A 116 2.79 -9.61 -11.36
CA GLN A 116 2.21 -8.29 -11.65
C GLN A 116 0.70 -8.30 -11.41
N ALA A 117 0.24 -7.48 -10.48
CA ALA A 117 -1.19 -7.34 -10.17
C ALA A 117 -1.91 -6.42 -11.16
N TYR A 118 -1.31 -5.28 -11.44
CA TYR A 118 -1.93 -4.22 -12.26
C TYR A 118 -0.93 -3.62 -13.23
N SER A 119 -1.44 -3.09 -14.34
CA SER A 119 -0.71 -2.33 -15.34
C SER A 119 -1.53 -1.12 -15.81
N GLY A 120 -0.90 -0.22 -16.56
CA GLY A 120 -1.56 0.98 -17.08
C GLY A 120 -1.85 2.03 -16.00
N LEU A 121 -1.15 1.99 -14.87
CA LEU A 121 -1.28 2.97 -13.79
C LEU A 121 -0.46 4.23 -14.10
N THR A 122 -0.86 4.98 -15.12
CA THR A 122 -0.12 6.16 -15.62
C THR A 122 -0.79 7.49 -15.28
N SER A 123 -1.97 7.48 -14.65
CA SER A 123 -2.75 8.68 -14.34
C SER A 123 -2.56 9.20 -12.91
N GLY A 124 -1.42 8.84 -12.28
CA GLY A 124 -1.07 9.28 -10.92
C GLY A 124 -1.11 10.79 -10.70
N PRO A 125 -0.72 11.29 -9.52
CA PRO A 125 0.10 10.61 -8.51
C PRO A 125 -0.67 9.58 -7.68
N TYR A 126 0.06 8.53 -7.25
CA TYR A 126 -0.47 7.46 -6.40
C TYR A 126 0.10 7.52 -4.99
N PHE A 127 -0.78 7.32 -4.01
CA PHE A 127 -0.44 7.15 -2.60
C PHE A 127 -0.38 5.66 -2.27
N PHE A 128 0.52 5.26 -1.37
CA PHE A 128 0.50 3.95 -0.75
C PHE A 128 -0.59 3.90 0.32
N MET A 129 -1.36 2.81 0.36
CA MET A 129 -2.55 2.73 1.19
C MET A 129 -2.70 1.36 1.85
N VAL A 130 -3.30 1.35 3.04
CA VAL A 130 -3.83 0.14 3.69
C VAL A 130 -5.27 0.37 4.12
N THR A 131 -6.03 -0.73 4.16
CA THR A 131 -7.36 -0.79 4.76
C THR A 131 -7.38 -1.70 5.96
N GLY A 132 -8.13 -1.33 6.98
CA GLY A 132 -8.51 -2.18 8.09
C GLY A 132 -10.02 -2.25 8.27
N TYR A 133 -10.48 -3.38 8.83
CA TYR A 133 -11.85 -3.67 9.21
C TYR A 133 -11.88 -4.62 10.41
N GLY A 134 -12.70 -4.34 11.43
CA GLY A 134 -13.07 -5.31 12.46
C GLY A 134 -11.93 -5.82 13.34
N GLY A 135 -10.97 -5.00 13.74
CA GLY A 135 -9.81 -5.41 14.55
C GLY A 135 -8.52 -5.59 13.75
N THR A 136 -8.49 -5.17 12.49
CA THR A 136 -7.30 -5.25 11.65
C THR A 136 -6.28 -4.18 12.02
N THR A 137 -5.00 -4.59 12.09
CA THR A 137 -3.87 -3.69 12.35
C THR A 137 -2.76 -3.88 11.32
N TRP A 138 -2.09 -2.78 10.98
CA TRP A 138 -0.96 -2.72 10.07
C TRP A 138 0.20 -1.94 10.68
N ASN A 139 1.42 -2.36 10.37
CA ASN A 139 2.63 -1.60 10.61
C ASN A 139 3.33 -1.32 9.27
N ALA A 140 3.44 -0.04 8.91
CA ALA A 140 4.06 0.40 7.66
C ALA A 140 5.57 0.65 7.83
N ASN A 141 6.35 0.26 6.83
CA ASN A 141 7.75 0.62 6.71
C ASN A 141 7.99 1.24 5.33
N PHE A 142 8.31 2.52 5.31
CA PHE A 142 8.62 3.30 4.10
C PHE A 142 10.14 3.47 3.90
N GLY A 143 10.97 2.69 4.62
CA GLY A 143 12.42 2.75 4.54
C GLY A 143 13.08 3.55 5.67
N ALA A 144 12.31 4.03 6.66
CA ALA A 144 12.88 4.59 7.90
C ALA A 144 13.59 3.52 8.76
N ARG A 145 13.28 2.26 8.52
CA ARG A 145 13.94 1.07 9.06
C ARG A 145 14.38 0.20 7.89
N ALA A 146 15.35 -0.70 8.12
CA ALA A 146 15.67 -1.72 7.13
C ALA A 146 14.39 -2.50 6.73
N PHE A 147 14.22 -2.74 5.45
CA PHE A 147 13.16 -3.62 4.96
C PHE A 147 13.43 -5.07 5.40
N ALA A 148 12.38 -5.80 5.71
CA ALA A 148 12.47 -7.23 5.99
C ALA A 148 12.86 -8.00 4.71
N HIS A 149 12.39 -7.54 3.56
CA HIS A 149 12.63 -8.15 2.25
C HIS A 149 12.96 -7.06 1.21
N PRO A 150 14.18 -6.49 1.24
CA PRO A 150 14.55 -5.39 0.35
C PRO A 150 14.48 -5.83 -1.13
N LEU A 151 13.98 -4.95 -1.98
CA LEU A 151 13.83 -5.19 -3.42
C LEU A 151 14.83 -4.34 -4.19
N ALA A 152 15.76 -4.99 -4.91
CA ALA A 152 16.75 -4.29 -5.72
C ALA A 152 16.10 -3.51 -6.88
N GLY A 153 16.63 -2.31 -7.17
CA GLY A 153 16.14 -1.45 -8.24
C GLY A 153 14.90 -0.62 -7.91
N PHE A 154 14.44 -0.67 -6.66
CA PHE A 154 13.35 0.18 -6.15
C PHE A 154 13.84 1.06 -5.01
N ASN A 155 13.37 2.29 -4.97
CA ASN A 155 13.66 3.24 -3.91
C ASN A 155 12.66 3.08 -2.76
N SER A 156 13.11 3.30 -1.52
CA SER A 156 12.21 3.47 -0.38
C SER A 156 11.54 4.84 -0.43
N LEU A 157 10.28 4.92 0.01
CA LEU A 157 9.52 6.17 0.06
C LEU A 157 9.89 6.99 1.33
N CYS A 158 11.14 7.39 1.41
CA CYS A 158 11.63 8.25 2.47
C CYS A 158 12.16 9.57 1.88
N THR A 159 12.27 10.61 2.70
CA THR A 159 12.64 11.95 2.25
C THR A 159 14.00 12.02 1.56
N SER A 160 14.94 11.13 1.91
CA SER A 160 16.26 11.07 1.27
C SER A 160 16.23 10.65 -0.21
N ASN A 161 15.15 10.03 -0.67
CA ASN A 161 14.99 9.56 -2.05
C ASN A 161 14.03 10.43 -2.86
N LEU A 162 13.39 11.42 -2.21
CA LEU A 162 12.54 12.38 -2.93
C LEU A 162 13.40 13.43 -3.63
N PRO A 163 12.95 14.00 -4.75
CA PRO A 163 13.65 15.11 -5.39
C PRO A 163 13.88 16.25 -4.39
N GLU A 164 15.05 16.85 -4.42
CA GLU A 164 15.35 18.05 -3.65
C GLU A 164 14.32 19.13 -4.00
N PRO A 165 13.72 19.79 -2.98
CA PRO A 165 12.82 20.89 -3.25
C PRO A 165 13.60 22.03 -3.94
N SER A 166 13.30 22.31 -5.20
CA SER A 166 13.86 23.46 -5.90
C SER A 166 13.21 24.72 -5.36
N ILE A 167 13.95 25.47 -4.53
CA ILE A 167 13.57 26.85 -4.19
C ILE A 167 14.05 27.71 -5.36
N PRO A 168 13.16 28.40 -6.10
CA PRO A 168 13.61 29.38 -7.08
C PRO A 168 14.43 30.44 -6.35
N VAL A 169 15.71 30.57 -6.69
CA VAL A 169 16.52 31.69 -6.22
C VAL A 169 16.01 32.94 -6.94
N PRO A 170 15.61 34.02 -6.23
CA PRO A 170 15.10 35.24 -6.84
C PRO A 170 16.16 35.96 -7.67
#